data_24dd2237f886499f1f5dbbc6c316b720
#
_entry.id   24dd2237f886499f1f5dbbc6c316b720
#
_cell.length_a   1.000
_cell.length_b   1.000
_cell.length_c   1.000
_cell.angle_alpha   90.00
_cell.angle_beta   90.00
_cell.angle_gamma   90.00
#
_symmetry.space_group_name_H-M   'P 1'
#
loop_
_entity.id
_entity.type
_entity.pdbx_description
1 polymer ?
#
loop_
_entity_poly.entity_id
_entity_poly.type
_entity_poly.pdbx_seq_one_letter_code
_entity_poly.pdbx_strand_id
1 'polypeptide(L)'
;MKLIYVFTLLLSPMLGIAQSQGNTIIPSEGMSLESVLRGVLGMCVLLMIAILFSHNRKAIAWKTVGIGLAIQLLLAFGVLRVAWVRELFELAGRFFLLILDFTRAGSNFLFGNLMDINGIGYIFVFQILPTIIFFSALTSILFYYGIIQLFTRGLAWVLSKSLKISGAESLSVTGNIFLGQTEAPLMIKSFLEKMTKSEILLVMVGGMATVAGGVLASYINFLGGNDDALKLEFAKHLLAASVMAAPGAVVISKILYPQDEPIPTMYESSNEKYGSNILDVISTGTSEGLKLAANVGAMLLVFVALIAMVNYFLGWVGEITHLNGVISNSSILPYDRFSLEMILGSIFSPIMWLIGVAKEDMMLVGQLLGIKLAASEFVGYTQLAVLKNPEAPMHLMYQKSVIMSTYLLCGFANFASIGIQIGGIGSLAPNQRKTLSKFGLKAVLGGTLASLMSATIAGMILG
;
A
#
# COMPACT_ATOMS: atom_id res chain seq x y z
N MET A 1 -38.20 -0.14 0.49
CA MET A 1 -38.38 1.26 0.92
C MET A 1 -37.55 1.65 2.14
N LYS A 2 -37.62 0.98 3.31
CA LYS A 2 -36.84 1.38 4.52
C LYS A 2 -35.31 1.35 4.34
N LEU A 3 -34.77 0.43 3.52
CA LEU A 3 -33.33 0.36 3.26
C LEU A 3 -32.85 1.53 2.38
N ILE A 4 -33.69 1.98 1.44
CA ILE A 4 -33.41 3.16 0.58
C ILE A 4 -33.41 4.43 1.42
N TYR A 5 -34.32 4.55 2.38
CA TYR A 5 -34.38 5.70 3.32
C TYR A 5 -33.14 5.75 4.24
N VAL A 6 -32.64 4.62 4.72
CA VAL A 6 -31.39 4.57 5.52
C VAL A 6 -30.17 4.95 4.67
N PHE A 7 -30.13 4.50 3.42
CA PHE A 7 -29.06 4.86 2.48
C PHE A 7 -29.11 6.35 2.10
N THR A 8 -30.28 6.91 1.86
CA THR A 8 -30.47 8.36 1.59
C THR A 8 -30.20 9.22 2.82
N LEU A 9 -30.51 8.76 4.03
CA LEU A 9 -30.21 9.49 5.27
C LEU A 9 -28.72 9.50 5.62
N LEU A 10 -27.99 8.42 5.31
CA LEU A 10 -26.53 8.37 5.44
C LEU A 10 -25.81 9.22 4.38
N LEU A 11 -26.45 9.46 3.24
CA LEU A 11 -25.91 10.28 2.14
C LEU A 11 -26.39 11.74 2.19
N SER A 12 -27.40 12.07 2.99
CA SER A 12 -28.02 13.41 3.04
C SER A 12 -27.09 14.56 3.44
N PRO A 13 -26.03 14.41 4.26
CA PRO A 13 -25.06 15.48 4.46
C PRO A 13 -24.16 15.75 3.27
N MET A 14 -24.22 14.90 2.24
CA MET A 14 -23.36 14.93 1.06
C MET A 14 -24.05 15.51 -0.17
N LEU A 15 -25.33 15.90 -0.05
CA LEU A 15 -26.16 16.47 -1.11
C LEU A 15 -25.74 17.90 -1.41
N GLY A 16 -25.01 18.09 -2.47
CA GLY A 16 -24.84 19.37 -3.12
C GLY A 16 -23.47 19.64 -3.66
N ILE A 17 -23.17 19.11 -4.86
CA ILE A 17 -22.35 19.78 -5.87
C ILE A 17 -22.52 19.02 -7.18
N ALA A 18 -23.01 19.70 -8.22
CA ALA A 18 -23.01 19.20 -9.59
C ALA A 18 -21.56 18.97 -10.03
N GLN A 19 -21.25 17.77 -10.53
CA GLN A 19 -19.98 17.49 -11.19
C GLN A 19 -19.83 18.44 -12.39
N SER A 20 -18.92 19.38 -12.29
CA SER A 20 -18.33 20.04 -13.45
C SER A 20 -17.48 18.98 -14.15
N GLN A 21 -17.94 18.42 -15.26
CA GLN A 21 -17.17 17.58 -16.15
C GLN A 21 -16.09 18.43 -16.84
N GLY A 22 -15.00 18.72 -16.14
CA GLY A 22 -13.80 19.30 -16.73
C GLY A 22 -12.85 18.16 -17.12
N ASN A 23 -12.44 18.08 -18.39
CA ASN A 23 -11.45 17.12 -18.89
C ASN A 23 -10.02 17.36 -18.37
N THR A 24 -9.87 17.95 -17.19
CA THR A 24 -8.55 18.29 -16.63
C THR A 24 -8.52 17.99 -15.14
N ILE A 25 -7.43 17.37 -14.69
CA ILE A 25 -7.19 17.15 -13.27
C ILE A 25 -6.78 18.50 -12.63
N ILE A 26 -7.49 18.89 -11.59
CA ILE A 26 -7.21 20.11 -10.83
C ILE A 26 -5.91 19.93 -10.04
N PRO A 27 -4.91 20.80 -10.23
CA PRO A 27 -3.64 20.72 -9.53
C PRO A 27 -3.81 20.91 -8.01
N SER A 28 -2.87 20.39 -7.24
CA SER A 28 -2.81 20.62 -5.79
C SER A 28 -2.46 22.08 -5.48
N GLU A 29 -3.26 22.71 -4.61
CA GLU A 29 -3.09 24.12 -4.22
C GLU A 29 -1.98 24.34 -3.18
N GLY A 30 -1.50 23.24 -2.58
CA GLY A 30 -0.53 23.28 -1.51
C GLY A 30 -1.18 23.34 -0.11
N MET A 31 -0.34 23.37 0.90
CA MET A 31 -0.77 23.33 2.31
C MET A 31 -1.58 24.58 2.66
N SER A 32 -2.84 24.39 3.04
CA SER A 32 -3.76 25.40 3.53
C SER A 32 -4.18 25.09 4.98
N LEU A 33 -4.75 26.07 5.68
CA LEU A 33 -5.27 25.85 7.03
C LEU A 33 -6.38 24.78 7.02
N GLU A 34 -7.23 24.79 6.00
CA GLU A 34 -8.28 23.79 5.84
C GLU A 34 -7.71 22.38 5.64
N SER A 35 -6.72 22.22 4.77
CA SER A 35 -6.09 20.92 4.53
C SER A 35 -5.39 20.39 5.78
N VAL A 36 -4.76 21.27 6.58
CA VAL A 36 -4.13 20.89 7.86
C VAL A 36 -5.19 20.46 8.87
N LEU A 37 -6.26 21.22 9.05
CA LEU A 37 -7.33 20.87 9.99
C LEU A 37 -8.01 19.54 9.61
N ARG A 38 -8.29 19.34 8.32
CA ARG A 38 -8.85 18.06 7.82
C ARG A 38 -7.88 16.91 8.01
N GLY A 39 -6.57 17.12 7.75
CA GLY A 39 -5.55 16.10 7.97
C GLY A 39 -5.43 15.72 9.45
N VAL A 40 -5.43 16.69 10.36
CA VAL A 40 -5.43 16.44 11.81
C VAL A 40 -6.69 15.68 12.24
N LEU A 41 -7.86 16.06 11.74
CA LEU A 41 -9.12 15.35 11.99
C LEU A 41 -9.01 13.89 11.51
N GLY A 42 -8.50 13.67 10.28
CA GLY A 42 -8.29 12.33 9.72
C GLY A 42 -7.35 11.49 10.56
N MET A 43 -6.20 12.03 10.95
CA MET A 43 -5.27 11.34 11.87
C MET A 43 -5.94 10.95 13.19
N CYS A 44 -6.70 11.86 13.80
CA CYS A 44 -7.44 11.58 15.03
C CYS A 44 -8.46 10.46 14.84
N VAL A 45 -9.21 10.46 13.74
CA VAL A 45 -10.18 9.40 13.41
C VAL A 45 -9.50 8.05 13.23
N LEU A 46 -8.40 7.99 12.48
CA LEU A 46 -7.65 6.74 12.27
C LEU A 46 -7.07 6.20 13.60
N LEU A 47 -6.56 7.07 14.46
CA LEU A 47 -6.10 6.68 15.79
C LEU A 47 -7.27 6.21 16.68
N MET A 48 -8.43 6.87 16.63
CA MET A 48 -9.63 6.42 17.36
C MET A 48 -10.08 5.03 16.89
N ILE A 49 -10.06 4.76 15.60
CA ILE A 49 -10.35 3.42 15.07
C ILE A 49 -9.34 2.41 15.64
N ALA A 50 -8.03 2.70 15.61
CA ALA A 50 -7.02 1.82 16.18
C ALA A 50 -7.25 1.56 17.69
N ILE A 51 -7.60 2.60 18.46
CA ILE A 51 -7.93 2.51 19.91
C ILE A 51 -9.18 1.67 20.16
N LEU A 52 -10.19 1.79 19.28
CA LEU A 52 -11.43 1.02 19.39
C LEU A 52 -11.16 -0.49 19.32
N PHE A 53 -10.25 -0.89 18.42
CA PHE A 53 -9.84 -2.29 18.22
C PHE A 53 -8.62 -2.71 19.07
N SER A 54 -8.16 -1.85 19.99
CA SER A 54 -7.03 -2.14 20.87
C SER A 54 -7.36 -3.29 21.84
N HIS A 55 -6.37 -4.17 22.05
CA HIS A 55 -6.46 -5.24 23.02
C HIS A 55 -6.44 -4.72 24.46
N ASN A 56 -5.64 -3.71 24.75
CA ASN A 56 -5.50 -3.12 26.08
C ASN A 56 -5.26 -1.60 25.99
N ARG A 57 -6.34 -0.83 26.03
CA ARG A 57 -6.29 0.64 25.88
C ARG A 57 -5.47 1.35 26.96
N LYS A 58 -5.39 0.77 28.17
CA LYS A 58 -4.65 1.37 29.29
C LYS A 58 -3.14 1.20 29.18
N ALA A 59 -2.68 0.20 28.44
CA ALA A 59 -1.26 -0.08 28.23
C ALA A 59 -0.65 0.64 27.02
N ILE A 60 -1.42 1.49 26.31
CA ILE A 60 -0.93 2.21 25.14
C ILE A 60 0.21 3.15 25.55
N ALA A 61 1.38 2.96 24.95
CA ALA A 61 2.57 3.80 25.15
C ALA A 61 2.46 5.10 24.32
N TRP A 62 1.70 6.07 24.80
CA TRP A 62 1.44 7.34 24.08
C TRP A 62 2.70 8.09 23.65
N LYS A 63 3.81 7.94 24.40
CA LYS A 63 5.10 8.51 24.01
C LYS A 63 5.61 7.91 22.70
N THR A 64 5.52 6.59 22.54
CA THR A 64 5.90 5.89 21.30
C THR A 64 5.00 6.30 20.15
N VAL A 65 3.68 6.41 20.39
CA VAL A 65 2.70 6.88 19.41
C VAL A 65 3.02 8.31 18.96
N GLY A 66 3.24 9.24 19.87
CA GLY A 66 3.55 10.64 19.55
C GLY A 66 4.88 10.80 18.78
N ILE A 67 5.92 10.08 19.20
CA ILE A 67 7.23 10.11 18.49
C ILE A 67 7.08 9.50 17.11
N GLY A 68 6.36 8.38 16.96
CA GLY A 68 6.15 7.73 15.66
C GLY A 68 5.39 8.62 14.68
N LEU A 69 4.34 9.30 15.13
CA LEU A 69 3.61 10.29 14.32
C LEU A 69 4.51 11.48 13.96
N ALA A 70 5.33 11.98 14.90
CA ALA A 70 6.26 13.07 14.62
C ALA A 70 7.29 12.67 13.55
N ILE A 71 7.85 11.45 13.64
CA ILE A 71 8.75 10.93 12.60
C ILE A 71 8.04 10.84 11.26
N GLN A 72 6.80 10.33 11.22
CA GLN A 72 6.03 10.20 9.99
C GLN A 72 5.72 11.56 9.35
N LEU A 73 5.35 12.56 10.17
CA LEU A 73 5.13 13.94 9.72
C LEU A 73 6.43 14.60 9.21
N LEU A 74 7.55 14.41 9.92
CA LEU A 74 8.85 14.94 9.49
C LEU A 74 9.32 14.33 8.18
N LEU A 75 9.15 13.02 8.00
CA LEU A 75 9.46 12.33 6.75
C LEU A 75 8.61 12.86 5.59
N ALA A 76 7.29 12.97 5.81
CA ALA A 76 6.39 13.51 4.79
C ALA A 76 6.73 14.94 4.41
N PHE A 77 6.92 15.82 5.39
CA PHE A 77 7.31 17.20 5.14
C PHE A 77 8.66 17.29 4.43
N GLY A 78 9.62 16.48 4.86
CA GLY A 78 10.94 16.38 4.22
C GLY A 78 10.82 16.04 2.73
N VAL A 79 10.14 14.95 2.40
CA VAL A 79 10.03 14.47 1.01
C VAL A 79 9.21 15.43 0.13
N LEU A 80 8.11 16.00 0.67
CA LEU A 80 7.19 16.80 -0.14
C LEU A 80 7.58 18.28 -0.22
N ARG A 81 8.34 18.84 0.75
CA ARG A 81 8.61 20.28 0.83
C ARG A 81 10.08 20.65 0.89
N VAL A 82 10.96 19.78 1.39
CA VAL A 82 12.39 20.12 1.57
C VAL A 82 13.18 19.72 0.33
N ALA A 83 13.80 20.68 -0.36
CA ALA A 83 14.43 20.47 -1.66
C ALA A 83 15.49 19.36 -1.66
N TRP A 84 16.47 19.37 -0.71
CA TRP A 84 17.52 18.37 -0.69
C TRP A 84 17.02 16.96 -0.36
N VAL A 85 15.95 16.83 0.46
CA VAL A 85 15.31 15.52 0.74
C VAL A 85 14.59 15.02 -0.51
N ARG A 86 13.86 15.91 -1.19
CA ARG A 86 13.20 15.59 -2.45
C ARG A 86 14.18 15.14 -3.51
N GLU A 87 15.34 15.82 -3.63
CA GLU A 87 16.42 15.42 -4.55
C GLU A 87 16.97 14.03 -4.23
N LEU A 88 17.10 13.67 -2.95
CA LEU A 88 17.52 12.33 -2.53
C LEU A 88 16.50 11.26 -2.99
N PHE A 89 15.20 11.52 -2.82
CA PHE A 89 14.15 10.62 -3.29
C PHE A 89 14.05 10.58 -4.83
N GLU A 90 14.34 11.71 -5.49
CA GLU A 90 14.49 11.75 -6.95
C GLU A 90 15.66 10.90 -7.44
N LEU A 91 16.79 10.97 -6.78
CA LEU A 91 17.96 10.13 -7.10
C LEU A 91 17.62 8.64 -6.94
N ALA A 92 16.96 8.27 -5.85
CA ALA A 92 16.46 6.91 -5.67
C ALA A 92 15.44 6.53 -6.75
N GLY A 93 14.51 7.41 -7.12
CA GLY A 93 13.56 7.22 -8.21
C GLY A 93 14.25 7.01 -9.55
N ARG A 94 15.25 7.80 -9.90
CA ARG A 94 16.07 7.64 -11.12
C ARG A 94 16.80 6.29 -11.14
N PHE A 95 17.27 5.84 -9.99
CA PHE A 95 17.86 4.50 -9.89
C PHE A 95 16.83 3.40 -10.18
N PHE A 96 15.59 3.53 -9.69
CA PHE A 96 14.51 2.61 -10.06
C PHE A 96 14.19 2.64 -11.56
N LEU A 97 14.15 3.82 -12.18
CA LEU A 97 13.94 3.94 -13.63
C LEU A 97 15.05 3.26 -14.43
N LEU A 98 16.31 3.44 -14.02
CA LEU A 98 17.46 2.77 -14.66
C LEU A 98 17.32 1.23 -14.57
N ILE A 99 16.85 0.70 -13.45
CA ILE A 99 16.61 -0.73 -13.29
C ILE A 99 15.45 -1.19 -14.19
N LEU A 100 14.41 -0.39 -14.36
CA LEU A 100 13.33 -0.67 -15.30
C LEU A 100 13.83 -0.74 -16.75
N ASP A 101 14.77 0.14 -17.15
CA ASP A 101 15.39 0.10 -18.48
C ASP A 101 16.21 -1.18 -18.70
N PHE A 102 16.96 -1.63 -17.70
CA PHE A 102 17.66 -2.92 -17.77
C PHE A 102 16.69 -4.09 -17.92
N THR A 103 15.57 -4.05 -17.17
CA THR A 103 14.50 -5.04 -17.32
C THR A 103 13.93 -5.04 -18.74
N ARG A 104 13.69 -3.84 -19.29
CA ARG A 104 13.18 -3.69 -20.65
C ARG A 104 14.11 -4.27 -21.70
N ALA A 105 15.43 -4.13 -21.53
CA ALA A 105 16.42 -4.77 -22.41
C ALA A 105 16.29 -6.29 -22.42
N GLY A 106 16.17 -6.93 -21.25
CA GLY A 106 15.92 -8.38 -21.12
C GLY A 106 14.57 -8.81 -21.71
N SER A 107 13.52 -8.01 -21.46
CA SER A 107 12.18 -8.28 -21.99
C SER A 107 12.14 -8.18 -23.52
N ASN A 108 12.78 -7.17 -24.10
CA ASN A 108 12.89 -7.02 -25.56
C ASN A 108 13.63 -8.21 -26.21
N PHE A 109 14.67 -8.71 -25.54
CA PHE A 109 15.38 -9.90 -26.02
C PHE A 109 14.49 -11.15 -26.04
N LEU A 110 13.68 -11.36 -25.00
CA LEU A 110 12.82 -12.54 -24.86
C LEU A 110 11.55 -12.47 -25.70
N PHE A 111 10.91 -11.30 -25.75
CA PHE A 111 9.56 -11.15 -26.28
C PHE A 111 9.50 -10.36 -27.59
N GLY A 112 10.57 -9.69 -27.98
CA GLY A 112 10.67 -8.97 -29.24
C GLY A 112 9.54 -7.98 -29.47
N ASN A 113 8.85 -8.10 -30.60
CA ASN A 113 7.76 -7.20 -30.98
C ASN A 113 6.54 -7.21 -30.05
N LEU A 114 6.39 -8.23 -29.16
CA LEU A 114 5.33 -8.24 -28.14
C LEU A 114 5.52 -7.14 -27.08
N MET A 115 6.69 -6.51 -27.04
CA MET A 115 6.99 -5.35 -26.22
C MET A 115 6.58 -4.01 -26.86
N ASP A 116 6.20 -4.00 -28.14
CA ASP A 116 5.81 -2.78 -28.84
C ASP A 116 4.37 -2.38 -28.49
N ILE A 117 4.26 -1.39 -27.60
CA ILE A 117 2.99 -0.85 -27.14
C ILE A 117 2.23 -0.14 -28.27
N ASN A 118 2.94 0.48 -29.21
CA ASN A 118 2.31 1.22 -30.30
C ASN A 118 1.75 0.28 -31.38
N GLY A 119 2.35 -0.92 -31.55
CA GLY A 119 1.89 -1.90 -32.53
C GLY A 119 0.81 -2.84 -32.02
N ILE A 120 1.00 -3.40 -30.80
CA ILE A 120 0.14 -4.47 -30.26
C ILE A 120 -0.70 -3.99 -29.08
N GLY A 121 -0.36 -2.87 -28.49
CA GLY A 121 -0.99 -2.35 -27.27
C GLY A 121 -0.27 -2.78 -26.00
N TYR A 122 -0.79 -2.34 -24.84
CA TYR A 122 -0.21 -2.63 -23.54
C TYR A 122 -0.60 -4.02 -23.05
N ILE A 123 0.34 -4.97 -23.04
CA ILE A 123 0.14 -6.32 -22.55
C ILE A 123 0.82 -6.47 -21.18
N PHE A 124 0.02 -6.57 -20.11
CA PHE A 124 0.48 -6.65 -18.72
C PHE A 124 1.58 -7.70 -18.49
N VAL A 125 1.41 -8.91 -19.04
CA VAL A 125 2.33 -10.04 -18.83
C VAL A 125 3.73 -9.72 -19.30
N PHE A 126 3.88 -9.03 -20.43
CA PHE A 126 5.18 -8.70 -21.01
C PHE A 126 5.77 -7.41 -20.46
N GLN A 127 4.93 -6.44 -20.08
CA GLN A 127 5.38 -5.14 -19.62
C GLN A 127 5.73 -5.12 -18.13
N ILE A 128 5.05 -5.93 -17.29
CA ILE A 128 5.15 -5.84 -15.82
C ILE A 128 5.81 -7.06 -15.19
N LEU A 129 5.40 -8.30 -15.58
CA LEU A 129 5.91 -9.49 -14.88
C LEU A 129 7.43 -9.67 -14.96
N PRO A 130 8.13 -9.34 -16.06
CA PRO A 130 9.59 -9.39 -16.10
C PRO A 130 10.27 -8.48 -15.09
N THR A 131 9.64 -7.33 -14.78
CA THR A 131 10.16 -6.41 -13.77
C THR A 131 10.22 -7.07 -12.39
N ILE A 132 9.20 -7.82 -12.01
CA ILE A 132 9.15 -8.56 -10.74
C ILE A 132 10.27 -9.59 -10.67
N ILE A 133 10.51 -10.32 -11.77
CA ILE A 133 11.56 -11.37 -11.87
C ILE A 133 12.94 -10.74 -11.69
N PHE A 134 13.23 -9.69 -12.48
CA PHE A 134 14.54 -9.06 -12.44
C PHE A 134 14.84 -8.38 -11.10
N PHE A 135 13.84 -7.66 -10.53
CA PHE A 135 14.01 -7.04 -9.21
C PHE A 135 14.21 -8.05 -8.09
N SER A 136 13.56 -9.22 -8.15
CA SER A 136 13.76 -10.29 -7.17
C SER A 136 15.20 -10.80 -7.24
N ALA A 137 15.73 -11.07 -8.45
CA ALA A 137 17.12 -11.46 -8.63
C ALA A 137 18.10 -10.39 -8.16
N LEU A 138 17.85 -9.10 -8.51
CA LEU A 138 18.68 -7.98 -8.08
C LEU A 138 18.65 -7.79 -6.55
N THR A 139 17.48 -7.88 -5.93
CA THR A 139 17.33 -7.79 -4.47
C THR A 139 18.10 -8.91 -3.77
N SER A 140 18.07 -10.15 -4.32
CA SER A 140 18.84 -11.27 -3.81
C SER A 140 20.36 -11.01 -3.90
N ILE A 141 20.83 -10.42 -4.99
CA ILE A 141 22.24 -10.00 -5.14
C ILE A 141 22.62 -8.94 -4.08
N LEU A 142 21.81 -7.90 -3.93
CA LEU A 142 22.05 -6.84 -2.95
C LEU A 142 22.03 -7.38 -1.50
N PHE A 143 21.18 -8.39 -1.26
CA PHE A 143 21.12 -9.07 0.03
C PHE A 143 22.37 -9.92 0.27
N TYR A 144 22.85 -10.64 -0.74
CA TYR A 144 24.07 -11.45 -0.67
C TYR A 144 25.30 -10.61 -0.32
N TYR A 145 25.45 -9.43 -0.93
CA TYR A 145 26.53 -8.49 -0.63
C TYR A 145 26.35 -7.71 0.67
N GLY A 146 25.24 -7.88 1.38
CA GLY A 146 24.97 -7.20 2.65
C GLY A 146 24.56 -5.73 2.52
N ILE A 147 24.29 -5.26 1.29
CA ILE A 147 23.94 -3.85 1.03
C ILE A 147 22.60 -3.52 1.68
N ILE A 148 21.57 -4.36 1.50
CA ILE A 148 20.27 -4.15 2.13
C ILE A 148 20.38 -4.19 3.65
N GLN A 149 21.17 -5.12 4.20
CA GLN A 149 21.39 -5.22 5.64
C GLN A 149 22.07 -3.99 6.22
N LEU A 150 23.00 -3.36 5.49
CA LEU A 150 23.66 -2.14 5.91
C LEU A 150 22.65 -0.99 6.07
N PHE A 151 21.81 -0.76 5.05
CA PHE A 151 20.79 0.29 5.08
C PHE A 151 19.71 0.02 6.14
N THR A 152 19.21 -1.21 6.21
CA THR A 152 18.15 -1.57 7.16
C THR A 152 18.64 -1.49 8.61
N ARG A 153 19.88 -1.87 8.92
CA ARG A 153 20.47 -1.74 10.25
C ARG A 153 20.58 -0.28 10.69
N GLY A 154 21.00 0.61 9.77
CA GLY A 154 21.07 2.06 10.05
C GLY A 154 19.71 2.64 10.40
N LEU A 155 18.70 2.36 9.59
CA LEU A 155 17.32 2.79 9.84
C LEU A 155 16.72 2.14 11.10
N ALA A 156 16.98 0.85 11.32
CA ALA A 156 16.52 0.11 12.49
C ALA A 156 17.10 0.69 13.79
N TRP A 157 18.37 1.11 13.79
CA TRP A 157 19.00 1.77 14.94
C TRP A 157 18.28 3.09 15.28
N VAL A 158 17.96 3.90 14.28
CA VAL A 158 17.22 5.16 14.48
C VAL A 158 15.84 4.89 15.06
N LEU A 159 15.06 3.96 14.47
CA LEU A 159 13.71 3.64 14.93
C LEU A 159 13.71 3.00 16.33
N SER A 160 14.62 2.05 16.60
CA SER A 160 14.72 1.39 17.90
C SER A 160 15.00 2.39 19.01
N LYS A 161 15.98 3.29 18.80
CA LYS A 161 16.34 4.31 19.78
C LYS A 161 15.23 5.34 20.00
N SER A 162 14.54 5.74 18.93
CA SER A 162 13.50 6.78 18.98
C SER A 162 12.19 6.24 19.54
N LEU A 163 11.74 5.08 19.09
CA LEU A 163 10.42 4.51 19.39
C LEU A 163 10.46 3.53 20.56
N LYS A 164 11.65 3.18 21.07
CA LYS A 164 11.85 2.21 22.16
C LYS A 164 11.22 0.85 21.87
N ILE A 165 11.29 0.40 20.63
CA ILE A 165 10.91 -0.95 20.19
C ILE A 165 12.13 -1.85 20.14
N SER A 166 11.90 -3.18 20.08
CA SER A 166 13.01 -4.13 20.03
C SER A 166 13.85 -4.00 18.76
N GLY A 167 15.10 -4.45 18.80
CA GLY A 167 15.96 -4.47 17.62
C GLY A 167 15.41 -5.35 16.51
N ALA A 168 14.81 -6.49 16.86
CA ALA A 168 14.18 -7.39 15.91
C ALA A 168 12.94 -6.74 15.25
N GLU A 169 12.09 -6.07 16.04
CA GLU A 169 10.96 -5.29 15.51
C GLU A 169 11.43 -4.21 14.53
N SER A 170 12.42 -3.43 14.94
CA SER A 170 12.98 -2.34 14.14
C SER A 170 13.57 -2.87 12.83
N LEU A 171 14.31 -3.99 12.89
CA LEU A 171 14.93 -4.61 11.72
C LEU A 171 13.88 -5.17 10.75
N SER A 172 12.81 -5.77 11.28
CA SER A 172 11.69 -6.27 10.45
C SER A 172 10.97 -5.13 9.74
N VAL A 173 10.58 -4.09 10.48
CA VAL A 173 9.82 -2.95 9.92
C VAL A 173 10.65 -2.18 8.89
N THR A 174 11.94 -1.95 9.14
CA THR A 174 12.82 -1.28 8.18
C THR A 174 13.19 -2.16 7.01
N GLY A 175 13.32 -3.47 7.23
CA GLY A 175 13.49 -4.45 6.16
C GLY A 175 12.33 -4.42 5.16
N ASN A 176 11.10 -4.31 5.66
CA ASN A 176 9.91 -4.23 4.83
C ASN A 176 9.83 -2.99 3.92
N ILE A 177 10.64 -1.95 4.12
CA ILE A 177 10.72 -0.81 3.19
C ILE A 177 11.26 -1.26 1.82
N PHE A 178 12.14 -2.26 1.81
CA PHE A 178 12.85 -2.74 0.61
C PHE A 178 12.44 -4.15 0.21
N LEU A 179 12.14 -4.99 1.20
CA LEU A 179 11.84 -6.41 1.06
C LEU A 179 10.33 -6.66 1.15
N GLY A 180 9.90 -7.82 0.67
CA GLY A 180 8.51 -8.25 0.81
C GLY A 180 8.16 -8.72 2.21
N GLN A 181 6.87 -8.88 2.46
CA GLN A 181 6.30 -9.30 3.75
C GLN A 181 6.72 -10.73 4.19
N THR A 182 7.28 -11.53 3.30
CA THR A 182 7.83 -12.87 3.57
C THR A 182 9.35 -12.87 3.67
N GLU A 183 10.01 -11.91 3.05
CA GLU A 183 11.47 -11.80 2.97
C GLU A 183 12.05 -11.07 4.19
N ALA A 184 11.44 -9.95 4.59
CA ALA A 184 11.92 -9.19 5.76
C ALA A 184 11.94 -10.03 7.06
N PRO A 185 10.97 -10.92 7.34
CA PRO A 185 11.04 -11.84 8.48
C PRO A 185 12.25 -12.78 8.48
N LEU A 186 12.86 -13.08 7.32
CA LEU A 186 14.10 -13.88 7.26
C LEU A 186 15.25 -13.18 8.00
N MET A 187 15.31 -11.86 7.98
CA MET A 187 16.34 -11.08 8.69
C MET A 187 16.28 -11.26 10.21
N ILE A 188 15.12 -11.63 10.72
CA ILE A 188 14.85 -11.81 12.16
C ILE A 188 14.48 -13.24 12.52
N LYS A 189 14.77 -14.21 11.65
CA LYS A 189 14.37 -15.63 11.81
C LYS A 189 14.74 -16.20 13.17
N SER A 190 15.96 -15.95 13.67
CA SER A 190 16.45 -16.43 14.96
C SER A 190 15.66 -15.90 16.17
N PHE A 191 14.88 -14.83 16.00
CA PHE A 191 14.10 -14.19 17.06
C PHE A 191 12.62 -14.56 17.01
N LEU A 192 12.07 -14.87 15.81
CA LEU A 192 10.64 -15.06 15.58
C LEU A 192 9.97 -16.01 16.58
N GLU A 193 10.63 -17.13 16.93
CA GLU A 193 10.07 -18.12 17.85
C GLU A 193 9.88 -17.59 19.27
N LYS A 194 10.70 -16.62 19.67
CA LYS A 194 10.73 -16.05 21.03
C LYS A 194 10.03 -14.70 21.13
N MET A 195 9.56 -14.14 20.01
CA MET A 195 8.88 -12.86 19.97
C MET A 195 7.55 -12.89 20.71
N THR A 196 7.26 -11.80 21.43
CA THR A 196 5.97 -11.57 22.10
C THR A 196 4.84 -11.37 21.08
N LYS A 197 3.60 -11.46 21.53
CA LYS A 197 2.44 -11.22 20.66
C LYS A 197 2.42 -9.81 20.06
N SER A 198 2.85 -8.80 20.83
CA SER A 198 2.96 -7.43 20.35
C SER A 198 3.99 -7.29 19.21
N GLU A 199 5.15 -7.94 19.38
CA GLU A 199 6.20 -7.95 18.38
C GLU A 199 5.76 -8.69 17.10
N ILE A 200 5.11 -9.86 17.22
CA ILE A 200 4.58 -10.61 16.06
C ILE A 200 3.53 -9.79 15.32
N LEU A 201 2.62 -9.11 16.02
CA LEU A 201 1.67 -8.22 15.34
C LEU A 201 2.37 -7.09 14.59
N LEU A 202 3.43 -6.49 15.15
CA LEU A 202 4.18 -5.45 14.45
C LEU A 202 4.89 -5.99 13.19
N VAL A 203 5.46 -7.19 13.24
CA VAL A 203 6.04 -7.85 12.05
C VAL A 203 4.97 -8.00 10.96
N MET A 204 3.77 -8.47 11.33
CA MET A 204 2.66 -8.63 10.38
C MET A 204 2.18 -7.28 9.82
N VAL A 205 1.95 -6.29 10.68
CA VAL A 205 1.48 -4.95 10.27
C VAL A 205 2.53 -4.26 9.40
N GLY A 206 3.82 -4.37 9.75
CA GLY A 206 4.93 -3.84 8.95
C GLY A 206 4.95 -4.39 7.53
N GLY A 207 4.82 -5.73 7.40
CA GLY A 207 4.75 -6.38 6.10
C GLY A 207 3.50 -6.03 5.29
N MET A 208 2.36 -5.77 5.96
CA MET A 208 1.12 -5.38 5.29
C MET A 208 1.05 -3.87 4.97
N ALA A 209 1.80 -3.02 5.68
CA ALA A 209 1.81 -1.58 5.45
C ALA A 209 2.75 -1.14 4.33
N THR A 210 3.68 -1.97 3.92
CA THR A 210 4.74 -1.68 2.94
C THR A 210 4.63 -2.55 1.70
N VAL A 211 5.45 -2.27 0.69
CA VAL A 211 5.49 -2.98 -0.60
C VAL A 211 6.94 -3.38 -0.91
N ALA A 212 7.13 -4.59 -1.43
CA ALA A 212 8.43 -5.05 -1.91
C ALA A 212 8.93 -4.19 -3.09
N GLY A 213 10.24 -3.96 -3.18
CA GLY A 213 10.85 -3.11 -4.20
C GLY A 213 10.51 -3.49 -5.64
N GLY A 214 10.47 -4.79 -5.96
CA GLY A 214 10.10 -5.25 -7.30
C GLY A 214 8.65 -4.98 -7.66
N VAL A 215 7.77 -5.06 -6.67
CA VAL A 215 6.34 -4.74 -6.83
C VAL A 215 6.14 -3.23 -6.94
N LEU A 216 6.89 -2.44 -6.16
CA LEU A 216 6.89 -0.97 -6.24
C LEU A 216 7.30 -0.48 -7.63
N ALA A 217 8.32 -1.09 -8.23
CA ALA A 217 8.74 -0.80 -9.60
C ALA A 217 7.62 -1.06 -10.62
N SER A 218 6.84 -2.11 -10.41
CA SER A 218 5.66 -2.40 -11.24
C SER A 218 4.61 -1.30 -11.15
N TYR A 219 4.36 -0.75 -9.95
CA TYR A 219 3.41 0.35 -9.76
C TYR A 219 3.89 1.66 -10.37
N ILE A 220 5.19 1.94 -10.33
CA ILE A 220 5.79 3.07 -11.06
C ILE A 220 5.46 2.97 -12.55
N ASN A 221 5.62 1.79 -13.11
CA ASN A 221 5.34 1.55 -14.53
C ASN A 221 3.84 1.68 -14.86
N PHE A 222 2.94 1.18 -13.99
CA PHE A 222 1.49 1.35 -14.13
C PHE A 222 1.06 2.81 -14.13
N LEU A 223 1.56 3.55 -13.16
CA LEU A 223 1.14 4.93 -12.95
C LEU A 223 1.83 5.91 -13.90
N GLY A 224 3.07 5.63 -14.28
CA GLY A 224 3.83 6.48 -15.19
C GLY A 224 3.58 6.21 -16.67
N GLY A 225 3.12 4.99 -17.03
CA GLY A 225 2.91 4.60 -18.43
C GLY A 225 4.19 4.72 -19.26
N ASN A 226 4.16 5.50 -20.34
CA ASN A 226 5.31 5.77 -21.20
C ASN A 226 6.03 7.09 -20.90
N ASP A 227 5.57 7.84 -19.90
CA ASP A 227 6.14 9.15 -19.52
C ASP A 227 7.14 8.98 -18.38
N ASP A 228 8.43 9.18 -18.66
CA ASP A 228 9.49 9.04 -17.67
C ASP A 228 9.47 10.13 -16.58
N ALA A 229 8.96 11.33 -16.89
CA ALA A 229 8.77 12.38 -15.89
C ALA A 229 7.68 11.98 -14.89
N LEU A 230 6.58 11.42 -15.39
CA LEU A 230 5.48 10.93 -14.59
C LEU A 230 5.88 9.68 -13.78
N LYS A 231 6.66 8.76 -14.37
CA LYS A 231 7.26 7.64 -13.62
C LYS A 231 8.12 8.12 -12.47
N LEU A 232 8.96 9.15 -12.68
CA LEU A 232 9.82 9.71 -11.63
C LEU A 232 8.99 10.36 -10.52
N GLU A 233 7.89 11.05 -10.87
CA GLU A 233 6.97 11.62 -9.89
C GLU A 233 6.34 10.54 -9.03
N PHE A 234 5.76 9.49 -9.63
CA PHE A 234 5.19 8.38 -8.87
C PHE A 234 6.23 7.57 -8.10
N ALA A 235 7.45 7.42 -8.62
CA ALA A 235 8.54 6.78 -7.90
C ALA A 235 8.84 7.49 -6.57
N LYS A 236 8.92 8.83 -6.57
CA LYS A 236 9.10 9.62 -5.35
C LYS A 236 7.98 9.39 -4.35
N HIS A 237 6.73 9.44 -4.80
CA HIS A 237 5.56 9.24 -3.92
C HIS A 237 5.49 7.82 -3.37
N LEU A 238 5.73 6.80 -4.17
CA LEU A 238 5.72 5.39 -3.75
C LEU A 238 6.85 5.07 -2.77
N LEU A 239 8.07 5.58 -3.02
CA LEU A 239 9.19 5.45 -2.09
C LEU A 239 8.88 6.16 -0.77
N ALA A 240 8.33 7.38 -0.84
CA ALA A 240 7.92 8.12 0.35
C ALA A 240 6.85 7.35 1.14
N ALA A 241 5.84 6.81 0.47
CA ALA A 241 4.79 6.00 1.09
C ALA A 241 5.36 4.80 1.83
N SER A 242 6.30 4.06 1.21
CA SER A 242 6.94 2.89 1.82
C SER A 242 7.78 3.27 3.06
N VAL A 243 8.56 4.35 2.98
CA VAL A 243 9.37 4.83 4.12
C VAL A 243 8.50 5.35 5.25
N MET A 244 7.43 6.10 4.94
CA MET A 244 6.48 6.61 5.94
C MET A 244 5.64 5.51 6.58
N ALA A 245 5.39 4.41 5.87
CA ALA A 245 4.64 3.28 6.40
C ALA A 245 5.35 2.60 7.58
N ALA A 246 6.68 2.61 7.63
CA ALA A 246 7.45 1.99 8.70
C ALA A 246 7.12 2.56 10.10
N PRO A 247 7.28 3.87 10.40
CA PRO A 247 6.86 4.43 11.68
C PRO A 247 5.33 4.37 11.87
N GLY A 248 4.54 4.49 10.80
CA GLY A 248 3.09 4.33 10.84
C GLY A 248 2.65 2.95 11.32
N ALA A 249 3.31 1.89 10.83
CA ALA A 249 3.07 0.52 11.26
C ALA A 249 3.37 0.33 12.76
N VAL A 250 4.45 0.93 13.27
CA VAL A 250 4.79 0.91 14.70
C VAL A 250 3.69 1.60 15.51
N VAL A 251 3.29 2.80 15.13
CA VAL A 251 2.22 3.57 15.81
C VAL A 251 0.95 2.74 15.92
N ILE A 252 0.44 2.28 14.79
CA ILE A 252 -0.84 1.56 14.74
C ILE A 252 -0.75 0.20 15.44
N SER A 253 0.32 -0.55 15.23
CA SER A 253 0.49 -1.87 15.87
C SER A 253 0.57 -1.75 17.39
N LYS A 254 1.33 -0.76 17.93
CA LYS A 254 1.44 -0.54 19.39
C LYS A 254 0.19 0.03 20.03
N ILE A 255 -0.75 0.59 19.26
CA ILE A 255 -2.10 0.89 19.71
C ILE A 255 -2.97 -0.36 19.69
N LEU A 256 -2.97 -1.14 18.61
CA LEU A 256 -3.80 -2.34 18.45
C LEU A 256 -3.44 -3.44 19.44
N TYR A 257 -2.16 -3.62 19.72
CA TYR A 257 -1.65 -4.58 20.71
C TYR A 257 -0.42 -3.99 21.41
N PRO A 258 -0.62 -3.24 22.51
CA PRO A 258 0.48 -2.67 23.29
C PRO A 258 1.45 -3.73 23.82
N GLN A 259 2.70 -3.33 24.02
CA GLN A 259 3.72 -4.19 24.62
C GLN A 259 3.56 -4.17 26.14
N ASP A 260 3.06 -5.24 26.71
CA ASP A 260 2.87 -5.46 28.15
C ASP A 260 3.75 -6.61 28.69
N GLU A 261 4.37 -7.37 27.82
CA GLU A 261 5.32 -8.42 28.17
C GLU A 261 6.77 -7.89 28.10
N PRO A 262 7.71 -8.35 28.94
CA PRO A 262 9.12 -7.95 28.87
C PRO A 262 9.73 -8.37 27.53
N ILE A 263 10.46 -7.46 26.91
CA ILE A 263 11.14 -7.71 25.63
C ILE A 263 12.38 -8.59 25.91
N PRO A 264 12.56 -9.72 25.21
CA PRO A 264 13.77 -10.54 25.34
C PRO A 264 15.01 -9.73 24.95
N THR A 265 16.03 -9.67 25.84
CA THR A 265 17.20 -8.80 25.67
C THR A 265 18.32 -9.37 24.80
N MET A 266 18.16 -10.54 24.20
CA MET A 266 19.18 -11.16 23.36
C MET A 266 19.03 -10.78 21.88
N TYR A 267 20.01 -10.08 21.35
CA TYR A 267 20.06 -9.64 19.94
C TYR A 267 21.39 -10.05 19.31
N GLU A 268 21.51 -11.32 18.92
CA GLU A 268 22.54 -11.72 17.96
C GLU A 268 21.91 -11.73 16.57
N SER A 269 22.44 -10.89 15.66
CA SER A 269 21.98 -10.93 14.27
C SER A 269 22.32 -12.28 13.66
N SER A 270 21.34 -12.95 13.06
CA SER A 270 21.62 -14.17 12.29
C SER A 270 22.53 -13.80 11.12
N ASN A 271 23.75 -14.33 11.13
CA ASN A 271 24.69 -14.26 10.00
C ASN A 271 24.43 -15.40 8.99
N GLU A 272 23.16 -15.78 8.77
CA GLU A 272 22.85 -16.75 7.73
C GLU A 272 23.22 -16.17 6.36
N LYS A 273 24.17 -16.80 5.68
CA LYS A 273 24.57 -16.45 4.32
C LYS A 273 23.44 -16.83 3.38
N TYR A 274 23.00 -15.88 2.59
CA TYR A 274 21.99 -16.09 1.53
C TYR A 274 22.67 -16.71 0.30
N GLY A 275 22.57 -18.03 0.14
CA GLY A 275 23.17 -18.78 -0.97
C GLY A 275 24.65 -19.13 -0.80
N SER A 276 25.11 -20.08 -1.62
CA SER A 276 26.48 -20.61 -1.60
C SER A 276 27.47 -19.75 -2.41
N ASN A 277 27.01 -19.14 -3.50
CA ASN A 277 27.78 -18.27 -4.40
C ASN A 277 26.83 -17.34 -5.18
N ILE A 278 27.39 -16.38 -5.92
CA ILE A 278 26.60 -15.37 -6.64
C ILE A 278 25.68 -15.97 -7.71
N LEU A 279 26.08 -17.04 -8.38
CA LEU A 279 25.27 -17.69 -9.42
C LEU A 279 24.07 -18.43 -8.81
N ASP A 280 24.27 -19.08 -7.67
CA ASP A 280 23.23 -19.71 -6.88
C ASP A 280 22.19 -18.67 -6.39
N VAL A 281 22.67 -17.54 -5.93
CA VAL A 281 21.83 -16.40 -5.49
C VAL A 281 21.01 -15.83 -6.65
N ILE A 282 21.61 -15.63 -7.81
CA ILE A 282 20.89 -15.16 -9.02
C ILE A 282 19.82 -16.18 -9.43
N SER A 283 20.16 -17.46 -9.48
CA SER A 283 19.24 -18.54 -9.84
C SER A 283 18.06 -18.63 -8.89
N THR A 284 18.33 -18.57 -7.57
CA THR A 284 17.30 -18.61 -6.53
C THR A 284 16.40 -17.38 -6.62
N GLY A 285 16.98 -16.18 -6.67
CA GLY A 285 16.22 -14.92 -6.79
C GLY A 285 15.37 -14.85 -8.07
N THR A 286 15.89 -15.38 -9.20
CA THR A 286 15.13 -15.49 -10.45
C THR A 286 13.94 -16.45 -10.29
N SER A 287 14.15 -17.59 -9.66
CA SER A 287 13.10 -18.62 -9.45
C SER A 287 12.01 -18.11 -8.51
N GLU A 288 12.38 -17.41 -7.43
CA GLU A 288 11.45 -16.76 -6.51
C GLU A 288 10.66 -15.64 -7.21
N GLY A 289 11.35 -14.80 -7.99
CA GLY A 289 10.73 -13.75 -8.79
C GLY A 289 9.77 -14.31 -9.85
N LEU A 290 10.09 -15.41 -10.50
CA LEU A 290 9.18 -16.08 -11.44
C LEU A 290 7.92 -16.61 -10.75
N LYS A 291 8.07 -17.25 -9.60
CA LYS A 291 6.92 -17.70 -8.80
C LYS A 291 6.03 -16.53 -8.38
N LEU A 292 6.65 -15.44 -7.92
CA LEU A 292 5.91 -14.24 -7.54
C LEU A 292 5.18 -13.64 -8.75
N ALA A 293 5.85 -13.47 -9.87
CA ALA A 293 5.27 -12.94 -11.11
C ALA A 293 4.10 -13.81 -11.61
N ALA A 294 4.27 -15.12 -11.64
CA ALA A 294 3.22 -16.07 -12.03
C ALA A 294 2.01 -15.99 -11.09
N ASN A 295 2.23 -15.93 -9.78
CA ASN A 295 1.17 -15.76 -8.80
C ASN A 295 0.44 -14.42 -8.98
N VAL A 296 1.16 -13.31 -9.20
CA VAL A 296 0.55 -12.00 -9.45
C VAL A 296 -0.33 -12.04 -10.70
N GLY A 297 0.18 -12.59 -11.81
CA GLY A 297 -0.59 -12.73 -13.05
C GLY A 297 -1.85 -13.59 -12.87
N ALA A 298 -1.73 -14.73 -12.21
CA ALA A 298 -2.84 -15.63 -11.93
C ALA A 298 -3.90 -14.98 -11.02
N MET A 299 -3.46 -14.31 -9.94
CA MET A 299 -4.36 -13.61 -9.02
C MET A 299 -5.09 -12.46 -9.70
N LEU A 300 -4.40 -11.65 -10.53
CA LEU A 300 -5.06 -10.59 -11.29
C LEU A 300 -6.14 -11.14 -12.22
N LEU A 301 -5.83 -12.20 -12.99
CA LEU A 301 -6.81 -12.84 -13.87
C LEU A 301 -8.03 -13.29 -13.08
N VAL A 302 -7.83 -14.01 -11.97
CA VAL A 302 -8.94 -14.56 -11.16
C VAL A 302 -9.75 -13.44 -10.51
N PHE A 303 -9.12 -12.44 -9.88
CA PHE A 303 -9.86 -11.38 -9.21
C PHE A 303 -10.61 -10.48 -10.19
N VAL A 304 -10.02 -10.13 -11.34
CA VAL A 304 -10.73 -9.37 -12.37
C VAL A 304 -11.94 -10.16 -12.90
N ALA A 305 -11.79 -11.47 -13.14
CA ALA A 305 -12.90 -12.32 -13.54
C ALA A 305 -13.99 -12.43 -12.46
N LEU A 306 -13.61 -12.58 -11.18
CA LEU A 306 -14.55 -12.60 -10.06
C LEU A 306 -15.29 -11.27 -9.90
N ILE A 307 -14.59 -10.14 -10.00
CA ILE A 307 -15.22 -8.80 -9.95
C ILE A 307 -16.22 -8.67 -11.11
N ALA A 308 -15.84 -9.07 -12.32
CA ALA A 308 -16.76 -9.05 -13.47
C ALA A 308 -17.98 -9.93 -13.25
N MET A 309 -17.82 -11.14 -12.69
CA MET A 309 -18.91 -12.04 -12.33
C MET A 309 -19.85 -11.42 -11.28
N VAL A 310 -19.28 -10.86 -10.21
CA VAL A 310 -20.06 -10.17 -9.15
C VAL A 310 -20.82 -9.00 -9.74
N ASN A 311 -20.17 -8.19 -10.59
CA ASN A 311 -20.80 -7.04 -11.24
C ASN A 311 -21.92 -7.45 -12.20
N TYR A 312 -21.81 -8.60 -12.87
CA TYR A 312 -22.90 -9.15 -13.67
C TYR A 312 -24.14 -9.44 -12.81
N PHE A 313 -23.96 -10.13 -11.67
CA PHE A 313 -25.06 -10.41 -10.75
C PHE A 313 -25.64 -9.16 -10.10
N LEU A 314 -24.79 -8.23 -9.66
CA LEU A 314 -25.25 -6.96 -9.08
C LEU A 314 -26.00 -6.10 -10.11
N GLY A 315 -25.50 -6.03 -11.35
CA GLY A 315 -26.17 -5.35 -12.44
C GLY A 315 -27.57 -5.93 -12.74
N TRP A 316 -27.69 -7.26 -12.76
CA TRP A 316 -28.98 -7.96 -12.91
C TRP A 316 -29.95 -7.65 -11.75
N VAL A 317 -29.45 -7.67 -10.49
CA VAL A 317 -30.24 -7.23 -9.33
C VAL A 317 -30.67 -5.77 -9.48
N GLY A 318 -29.77 -4.91 -9.93
CA GLY A 318 -30.04 -3.50 -10.18
C GLY A 318 -31.10 -3.24 -11.23
N GLU A 319 -31.20 -4.10 -12.25
CA GLU A 319 -32.26 -4.05 -13.26
C GLU A 319 -33.64 -4.46 -12.68
N ILE A 320 -33.70 -5.60 -11.99
CA ILE A 320 -34.96 -6.11 -11.39
C ILE A 320 -35.49 -5.13 -10.34
N THR A 321 -34.61 -4.50 -9.58
CA THR A 321 -34.98 -3.55 -8.53
C THR A 321 -35.14 -2.12 -9.01
N HIS A 322 -34.93 -1.84 -10.29
CA HIS A 322 -34.87 -0.51 -10.91
C HIS A 322 -33.77 0.42 -10.31
N LEU A 323 -32.83 -0.11 -9.53
CA LEU A 323 -31.74 0.64 -8.94
C LEU A 323 -30.79 1.21 -10.00
N ASN A 324 -30.54 0.48 -11.11
CA ASN A 324 -29.68 0.98 -12.18
C ASN A 324 -30.20 2.31 -12.75
N GLY A 325 -31.51 2.43 -12.94
CA GLY A 325 -32.13 3.67 -13.41
C GLY A 325 -32.01 4.82 -12.39
N VAL A 326 -32.05 4.52 -11.10
CA VAL A 326 -31.85 5.54 -10.05
C VAL A 326 -30.39 5.97 -9.98
N ILE A 327 -29.46 5.03 -10.14
CA ILE A 327 -28.02 5.30 -10.10
C ILE A 327 -27.61 6.12 -11.33
N SER A 328 -27.97 5.69 -12.54
CA SER A 328 -27.60 6.35 -13.80
C SER A 328 -28.16 7.77 -13.94
N ASN A 329 -29.33 8.04 -13.33
CA ASN A 329 -29.94 9.37 -13.31
C ASN A 329 -29.46 10.24 -12.15
N SER A 330 -28.60 9.73 -11.28
CA SER A 330 -28.06 10.47 -10.14
C SER A 330 -26.90 11.35 -10.58
N SER A 331 -27.01 12.66 -10.43
CA SER A 331 -25.90 13.60 -10.63
C SER A 331 -24.82 13.55 -9.53
N ILE A 332 -25.03 12.73 -8.49
CA ILE A 332 -24.18 12.67 -7.29
C ILE A 332 -23.28 11.44 -7.35
N LEU A 333 -23.75 10.35 -7.95
CA LEU A 333 -23.04 9.08 -7.99
C LEU A 333 -22.19 9.01 -9.26
N PRO A 334 -20.87 8.70 -9.15
CA PRO A 334 -20.01 8.58 -10.32
C PRO A 334 -20.17 7.23 -11.06
N TYR A 335 -21.25 6.51 -10.83
CA TYR A 335 -21.49 5.15 -11.35
C TYR A 335 -22.74 5.10 -12.22
N ASP A 336 -22.69 4.25 -13.27
CA ASP A 336 -23.82 4.07 -14.19
C ASP A 336 -24.78 2.96 -13.77
N ARG A 337 -24.34 2.06 -12.89
CA ARG A 337 -25.11 0.87 -12.48
C ARG A 337 -24.72 0.40 -11.09
N PHE A 338 -25.54 -0.46 -10.52
CA PHE A 338 -25.25 -1.16 -9.28
C PHE A 338 -24.11 -2.15 -9.47
N SER A 339 -22.98 -1.92 -8.81
CA SER A 339 -21.73 -2.66 -8.97
C SER A 339 -20.99 -2.82 -7.64
N LEU A 340 -20.00 -3.70 -7.61
CA LEU A 340 -19.13 -3.89 -6.43
C LEU A 340 -18.36 -2.59 -6.10
N GLU A 341 -17.89 -1.90 -7.13
CA GLU A 341 -17.18 -0.62 -6.99
C GLU A 341 -18.07 0.43 -6.33
N MET A 342 -19.35 0.52 -6.74
CA MET A 342 -20.31 1.43 -6.11
C MET A 342 -20.52 1.09 -4.63
N ILE A 343 -20.71 -0.19 -4.30
CA ILE A 343 -20.92 -0.63 -2.91
C ILE A 343 -19.70 -0.28 -2.06
N LEU A 344 -18.50 -0.66 -2.52
CA LEU A 344 -17.25 -0.40 -1.80
C LEU A 344 -16.97 1.10 -1.70
N GLY A 345 -17.18 1.84 -2.80
CA GLY A 345 -17.06 3.29 -2.83
C GLY A 345 -17.98 3.95 -1.79
N SER A 346 -19.23 3.54 -1.72
CA SER A 346 -20.21 4.08 -0.77
C SER A 346 -19.84 3.75 0.69
N ILE A 347 -19.38 2.52 0.97
CA ILE A 347 -19.00 2.09 2.33
C ILE A 347 -17.78 2.88 2.84
N PHE A 348 -16.77 3.09 1.99
CA PHE A 348 -15.53 3.71 2.41
C PHE A 348 -15.48 5.23 2.19
N SER A 349 -16.40 5.81 1.41
CA SER A 349 -16.42 7.26 1.15
C SER A 349 -16.42 8.15 2.41
N PRO A 350 -17.12 7.82 3.52
CA PRO A 350 -17.06 8.64 4.72
C PRO A 350 -15.66 8.71 5.33
N ILE A 351 -14.93 7.59 5.31
CA ILE A 351 -13.55 7.54 5.80
C ILE A 351 -12.65 8.34 4.87
N MET A 352 -12.84 8.24 3.55
CA MET A 352 -12.07 9.01 2.57
C MET A 352 -12.25 10.51 2.76
N TRP A 353 -13.48 10.95 2.96
CA TRP A 353 -13.74 12.35 3.27
C TRP A 353 -13.06 12.81 4.57
N LEU A 354 -13.15 12.00 5.64
CA LEU A 354 -12.55 12.30 6.94
C LEU A 354 -11.02 12.42 6.88
N ILE A 355 -10.34 11.60 6.06
CA ILE A 355 -8.88 11.65 5.90
C ILE A 355 -8.41 12.75 4.95
N GLY A 356 -9.33 13.54 4.37
CA GLY A 356 -8.97 14.72 3.57
C GLY A 356 -9.03 14.56 2.06
N VAL A 357 -9.56 13.45 1.53
CA VAL A 357 -9.85 13.28 0.08
C VAL A 357 -10.89 14.32 -0.34
N ALA A 358 -10.78 14.85 -1.56
CA ALA A 358 -11.76 15.75 -2.13
C ALA A 358 -13.16 15.11 -2.13
N LYS A 359 -14.19 15.93 -1.90
CA LYS A 359 -15.57 15.43 -1.74
C LYS A 359 -16.06 14.73 -3.01
N GLU A 360 -15.68 15.26 -4.16
CA GLU A 360 -16.03 14.76 -5.48
C GLU A 360 -15.40 13.38 -5.75
N ASP A 361 -14.20 13.14 -5.22
CA ASP A 361 -13.40 11.94 -5.46
C ASP A 361 -13.56 10.86 -4.39
N MET A 362 -14.23 11.17 -3.25
CA MET A 362 -14.26 10.28 -2.08
C MET A 362 -14.82 8.88 -2.37
N MET A 363 -15.79 8.76 -3.29
CA MET A 363 -16.38 7.48 -3.66
C MET A 363 -15.41 6.65 -4.52
N LEU A 364 -14.74 7.29 -5.49
CA LEU A 364 -13.76 6.64 -6.35
C LEU A 364 -12.52 6.22 -5.56
N VAL A 365 -12.05 7.03 -4.63
CA VAL A 365 -10.94 6.66 -3.73
C VAL A 365 -11.38 5.58 -2.73
N GLY A 366 -12.64 5.64 -2.27
CA GLY A 366 -13.24 4.60 -1.41
C GLY A 366 -13.33 3.24 -2.10
N GLN A 367 -13.71 3.20 -3.39
CA GLN A 367 -13.70 1.96 -4.17
C GLN A 367 -12.29 1.37 -4.28
N LEU A 368 -11.26 2.21 -4.50
CA LEU A 368 -9.86 1.73 -4.56
C LEU A 368 -9.43 1.07 -3.25
N LEU A 369 -9.80 1.63 -2.10
CA LEU A 369 -9.55 1.01 -0.80
C LEU A 369 -10.29 -0.33 -0.68
N GLY A 370 -11.55 -0.37 -1.06
CA GLY A 370 -12.38 -1.58 -0.99
C GLY A 370 -11.83 -2.70 -1.88
N ILE A 371 -11.44 -2.39 -3.11
CA ILE A 371 -10.82 -3.32 -4.05
C ILE A 371 -9.46 -3.81 -3.54
N LYS A 372 -8.64 -2.93 -2.97
CA LYS A 372 -7.38 -3.32 -2.31
C LYS A 372 -7.63 -4.39 -1.24
N LEU A 373 -8.59 -4.16 -0.37
CA LEU A 373 -8.91 -5.07 0.73
C LEU A 373 -9.48 -6.42 0.25
N ALA A 374 -10.42 -6.37 -0.69
CA ALA A 374 -11.14 -7.55 -1.17
C ALA A 374 -10.31 -8.41 -2.14
N ALA A 375 -9.58 -7.77 -3.04
CA ALA A 375 -8.79 -8.43 -4.08
C ALA A 375 -7.28 -8.27 -3.79
N SER A 376 -6.69 -7.17 -4.25
CA SER A 376 -5.30 -6.82 -3.97
C SER A 376 -5.03 -5.36 -4.34
N GLU A 377 -3.92 -4.83 -3.83
CA GLU A 377 -3.39 -3.52 -4.22
C GLU A 377 -3.02 -3.45 -5.71
N PHE A 378 -2.62 -4.57 -6.32
CA PHE A 378 -2.37 -4.63 -7.78
C PHE A 378 -3.62 -4.24 -8.57
N VAL A 379 -4.78 -4.85 -8.27
CA VAL A 379 -6.06 -4.49 -8.90
C VAL A 379 -6.41 -3.04 -8.59
N GLY A 380 -6.15 -2.57 -7.36
CA GLY A 380 -6.33 -1.16 -6.99
C GLY A 380 -5.49 -0.22 -7.86
N TYR A 381 -4.21 -0.53 -8.08
CA TYR A 381 -3.34 0.29 -8.93
C TYR A 381 -3.70 0.25 -10.42
N THR A 382 -4.19 -0.88 -10.95
CA THR A 382 -4.72 -0.92 -12.32
C THR A 382 -5.94 -0.03 -12.48
N GLN A 383 -6.85 -0.02 -11.50
CA GLN A 383 -7.99 0.90 -11.50
C GLN A 383 -7.54 2.36 -11.33
N LEU A 384 -6.59 2.65 -10.43
CA LEU A 384 -6.04 4.00 -10.28
C LEU A 384 -5.40 4.51 -11.58
N ALA A 385 -4.70 3.65 -12.33
CA ALA A 385 -4.11 4.02 -13.61
C ALA A 385 -5.18 4.48 -14.64
N VAL A 386 -6.38 3.90 -14.60
CA VAL A 386 -7.52 4.35 -15.41
C VAL A 386 -8.12 5.64 -14.83
N LEU A 387 -8.39 5.67 -13.52
CA LEU A 387 -9.06 6.79 -12.85
C LEU A 387 -8.23 8.08 -12.81
N LYS A 388 -6.92 8.01 -12.98
CA LYS A 388 -6.06 9.21 -13.10
C LYS A 388 -6.02 9.81 -14.52
N ASN A 389 -6.63 9.14 -15.50
CA ASN A 389 -6.67 9.66 -16.88
C ASN A 389 -7.89 10.56 -17.05
N PRO A 390 -7.72 11.87 -17.32
CA PRO A 390 -8.83 12.81 -17.48
C PRO A 390 -9.69 12.53 -18.73
N GLU A 391 -9.19 11.74 -19.68
CA GLU A 391 -9.94 11.33 -20.86
C GLU A 391 -10.90 10.14 -20.58
N ALA A 392 -10.73 9.47 -19.43
CA ALA A 392 -11.62 8.38 -19.06
C ALA A 392 -13.02 8.93 -18.69
N PRO A 393 -14.10 8.20 -19.03
CA PRO A 393 -15.48 8.63 -18.69
C PRO A 393 -15.68 8.85 -17.18
N MET A 394 -14.94 8.10 -16.37
CA MET A 394 -14.90 8.21 -14.92
C MET A 394 -13.44 8.40 -14.49
N HIS A 395 -13.15 9.53 -13.86
CA HIS A 395 -11.79 9.88 -13.43
C HIS A 395 -11.78 10.70 -12.14
N LEU A 396 -10.65 10.73 -11.46
CA LEU A 396 -10.40 11.58 -10.29
C LEU A 396 -10.22 13.03 -10.76
N MET A 397 -10.88 13.94 -10.07
CA MET A 397 -10.86 15.35 -10.43
C MET A 397 -9.67 16.11 -9.87
N TYR A 398 -9.08 15.66 -8.76
CA TYR A 398 -8.00 16.36 -8.06
C TYR A 398 -6.71 15.56 -8.05
N GLN A 399 -5.58 16.23 -8.36
CA GLN A 399 -4.24 15.63 -8.25
C GLN A 399 -3.96 15.13 -6.84
N LYS A 400 -4.41 15.85 -5.82
CA LYS A 400 -4.37 15.43 -4.43
C LYS A 400 -4.96 14.04 -4.22
N SER A 401 -6.14 13.78 -4.77
CA SER A 401 -6.83 12.49 -4.65
C SER A 401 -6.06 11.36 -5.34
N VAL A 402 -5.43 11.63 -6.50
CA VAL A 402 -4.55 10.69 -7.20
C VAL A 402 -3.35 10.32 -6.31
N ILE A 403 -2.68 11.33 -5.73
CA ILE A 403 -1.51 11.09 -4.87
C ILE A 403 -1.93 10.38 -3.58
N MET A 404 -3.00 10.82 -2.91
CA MET A 404 -3.52 10.13 -1.71
C MET A 404 -3.86 8.67 -2.01
N SER A 405 -4.46 8.38 -3.18
CA SER A 405 -4.74 7.02 -3.64
C SER A 405 -3.45 6.21 -3.82
N THR A 406 -2.39 6.82 -4.33
CA THR A 406 -1.08 6.19 -4.46
C THR A 406 -0.54 5.75 -3.10
N TYR A 407 -0.67 6.59 -2.07
CA TYR A 407 -0.23 6.25 -0.70
C TYR A 407 -1.12 5.20 -0.03
N LEU A 408 -2.43 5.32 -0.13
CA LEU A 408 -3.35 4.37 0.51
C LEU A 408 -3.26 2.97 -0.11
N LEU A 409 -2.97 2.87 -1.40
CA LEU A 409 -2.77 1.59 -2.08
C LEU A 409 -1.40 0.98 -1.75
N CYS A 410 -0.39 1.80 -1.38
CA CYS A 410 0.95 1.34 -1.07
C CYS A 410 0.95 0.49 0.22
N GLY A 411 0.96 -0.83 0.05
CA GLY A 411 0.96 -1.80 1.13
C GLY A 411 0.11 -3.03 0.83
N PHE A 412 0.59 -4.18 1.28
CA PHE A 412 -0.03 -5.49 1.06
C PHE A 412 -1.20 -5.81 2.00
N ALA A 413 -1.88 -4.79 2.56
CA ALA A 413 -2.99 -4.96 3.48
C ALA A 413 -4.26 -5.43 2.74
N ASN A 414 -4.37 -6.74 2.52
CA ASN A 414 -5.52 -7.42 1.92
C ASN A 414 -5.75 -8.80 2.56
N PHE A 415 -6.88 -9.44 2.29
CA PHE A 415 -7.21 -10.74 2.89
C PHE A 415 -6.26 -11.86 2.43
N ALA A 416 -5.76 -11.84 1.21
CA ALA A 416 -4.83 -12.85 0.70
C ALA A 416 -3.49 -12.82 1.46
N SER A 417 -3.03 -11.63 1.87
CA SER A 417 -1.80 -11.44 2.64
C SER A 417 -1.83 -12.13 4.01
N ILE A 418 -3.01 -12.39 4.59
CA ILE A 418 -3.13 -13.19 5.81
C ILE A 418 -2.56 -14.58 5.57
N GLY A 419 -3.00 -15.23 4.50
CA GLY A 419 -2.52 -16.56 4.11
C GLY A 419 -1.02 -16.58 3.78
N ILE A 420 -0.56 -15.55 3.04
CA ILE A 420 0.86 -15.39 2.68
C ILE A 420 1.74 -15.28 3.92
N GLN A 421 1.35 -14.47 4.91
CA GLN A 421 2.13 -14.31 6.14
C GLN A 421 2.06 -15.53 7.04
N ILE A 422 0.91 -16.19 7.17
CA ILE A 422 0.80 -17.46 7.92
C ILE A 422 1.69 -18.53 7.28
N GLY A 423 1.72 -18.62 5.95
CA GLY A 423 2.59 -19.55 5.23
C GLY A 423 4.08 -19.17 5.35
N GLY A 424 4.44 -17.94 5.03
CA GLY A 424 5.82 -17.45 5.01
C GLY A 424 6.44 -17.39 6.42
N ILE A 425 5.90 -16.57 7.32
CA ILE A 425 6.42 -16.42 8.68
C ILE A 425 6.24 -17.73 9.49
N GLY A 426 5.11 -18.41 9.30
CA GLY A 426 4.81 -19.67 9.98
C GLY A 426 5.69 -20.85 9.54
N SER A 427 6.36 -20.80 8.39
CA SER A 427 7.39 -21.75 7.98
C SER A 427 8.72 -21.51 8.72
N LEU A 428 9.01 -20.24 9.07
CA LEU A 428 10.22 -19.85 9.81
C LEU A 428 10.07 -20.07 11.31
N ALA A 429 8.86 -19.90 11.85
CA ALA A 429 8.53 -20.06 13.27
C ALA A 429 7.21 -20.84 13.43
N PRO A 430 7.23 -22.19 13.36
CA PRO A 430 6.02 -23.01 13.41
C PRO A 430 5.19 -22.83 14.68
N ASN A 431 5.82 -22.55 15.82
CA ASN A 431 5.17 -22.26 17.10
C ASN A 431 4.31 -21.00 17.08
N GLN A 432 4.61 -20.03 16.19
CA GLN A 432 3.86 -18.78 16.05
C GLN A 432 2.65 -18.87 15.09
N ARG A 433 2.45 -19.98 14.35
CA ARG A 433 1.36 -20.10 13.36
C ARG A 433 -0.02 -19.81 13.96
N LYS A 434 -0.27 -20.23 15.20
CA LYS A 434 -1.52 -19.95 15.91
C LYS A 434 -1.69 -18.45 16.20
N THR A 435 -0.62 -17.77 16.58
CA THR A 435 -0.60 -16.32 16.82
C THR A 435 -0.83 -15.56 15.53
N LEU A 436 -0.12 -15.93 14.44
CA LEU A 436 -0.28 -15.34 13.12
C LEU A 436 -1.72 -15.44 12.61
N SER A 437 -2.33 -16.64 12.70
CA SER A 437 -3.73 -16.85 12.31
C SER A 437 -4.70 -15.99 13.11
N LYS A 438 -4.51 -15.89 14.44
CA LYS A 438 -5.34 -15.07 15.32
C LYS A 438 -5.24 -13.59 15.00
N PHE A 439 -4.08 -13.13 14.56
CA PHE A 439 -3.82 -11.72 14.27
C PHE A 439 -4.10 -11.31 12.82
N GLY A 440 -4.40 -12.23 11.90
CA GLY A 440 -4.57 -11.96 10.49
C GLY A 440 -5.45 -10.74 10.19
N LEU A 441 -6.70 -10.73 10.67
CA LEU A 441 -7.61 -9.59 10.46
C LEU A 441 -7.11 -8.29 11.14
N LYS A 442 -6.47 -8.43 12.32
CA LYS A 442 -5.91 -7.28 13.04
C LYS A 442 -4.72 -6.70 12.30
N ALA A 443 -3.93 -7.53 11.63
CA ALA A 443 -2.81 -7.10 10.80
C ALA A 443 -3.28 -6.39 9.53
N VAL A 444 -4.34 -6.89 8.85
CA VAL A 444 -4.97 -6.20 7.71
C VAL A 444 -5.49 -4.82 8.14
N LEU A 445 -6.22 -4.74 9.24
CA LEU A 445 -6.68 -3.47 9.80
C LEU A 445 -5.50 -2.55 10.11
N GLY A 446 -4.46 -3.06 10.76
CA GLY A 446 -3.26 -2.30 11.13
C GLY A 446 -2.50 -1.76 9.93
N GLY A 447 -2.25 -2.59 8.91
CA GLY A 447 -1.60 -2.19 7.67
C GLY A 447 -2.42 -1.16 6.88
N THR A 448 -3.75 -1.35 6.83
CA THR A 448 -4.67 -0.39 6.20
C THR A 448 -4.63 0.97 6.91
N LEU A 449 -4.74 1.00 8.24
CA LEU A 449 -4.68 2.25 8.99
C LEU A 449 -3.32 2.95 8.85
N ALA A 450 -2.21 2.21 8.79
CA ALA A 450 -0.88 2.76 8.56
C ALA A 450 -0.75 3.40 7.16
N SER A 451 -1.27 2.75 6.11
CA SER A 451 -1.30 3.30 4.75
C SER A 451 -2.22 4.53 4.65
N LEU A 452 -3.41 4.49 5.28
CA LEU A 452 -4.32 5.63 5.34
C LEU A 452 -3.72 6.81 6.11
N MET A 453 -2.96 6.56 7.19
CA MET A 453 -2.25 7.60 7.93
C MET A 453 -1.22 8.31 7.03
N SER A 454 -0.44 7.55 6.24
CA SER A 454 0.51 8.11 5.27
C SER A 454 -0.21 8.93 4.20
N ALA A 455 -1.34 8.44 3.67
CA ALA A 455 -2.16 9.15 2.70
C ALA A 455 -2.75 10.46 3.27
N THR A 456 -3.22 10.43 4.53
CA THR A 456 -3.75 11.60 5.24
C THR A 456 -2.69 12.69 5.39
N ILE A 457 -1.48 12.31 5.83
CA ILE A 457 -0.37 13.25 6.01
C ILE A 457 0.07 13.84 4.66
N ALA A 458 0.16 13.00 3.60
CA ALA A 458 0.47 13.48 2.26
C ALA A 458 -0.60 14.46 1.76
N GLY A 459 -1.88 14.12 1.90
CA GLY A 459 -3.01 15.00 1.53
C GLY A 459 -3.05 16.32 2.31
N MET A 460 -2.65 16.31 3.60
CA MET A 460 -2.54 17.52 4.42
C MET A 460 -1.49 18.49 3.88
N ILE A 461 -0.36 17.98 3.36
CA ILE A 461 0.75 18.80 2.87
C ILE A 461 0.51 19.28 1.44
N LEU A 462 -0.21 18.51 0.64
CA LEU A 462 -0.49 18.82 -0.77
C LEU A 462 -1.64 19.83 -0.95
N GLY A 463 -2.56 19.89 -0.02
CA GLY A 463 -3.65 20.88 0.00
C GLY A 463 -4.97 20.41 -0.57
#